data_499bacc94307573ebf35d645f901eb91
#
_entry.id   499bacc94307573ebf35d645f901eb91
#
_cell.length_a   1.000
_cell.length_b   1.000
_cell.length_c   1.000
_cell.angle_alpha   90.00
_cell.angle_beta   90.00
_cell.angle_gamma   90.00
#
_symmetry.space_group_name_H-M   'P 1'
#
loop_
_entity.id
_entity.type
_entity.pdbx_description
1 polymer ?
#
loop_
_entity_poly.entity_id
_entity_poly.type
_entity_poly.pdbx_seq_one_letter_code
_entity_poly.pdbx_strand_id
1 'polypeptide(L)'
;MNVRLPLRRLAMLLLAAPALGSAASFNVRPGAWESTTSSVVSGELLPAAALAKMTPEQRARVEAMLGAHAGAPRRITEKTCITRADLDQDRLLKSDAEQHCTTTVVSRTPTRLVLDRRCPQPHASSAHVAFEAPSPERFTGSVDMTLAEGGKVHLDIQGRWLGASCAGLEPATK
;
A
#
# COMPACT_ATOMS: atom_id res chain seq x y z
N MET A 1 -29.46 -71.68 23.68
CA MET A 1 -29.99 -70.27 23.74
C MET A 1 -28.87 -69.35 23.29
N ASN A 2 -28.92 -68.95 22.04
CA ASN A 2 -27.88 -68.08 21.43
C ASN A 2 -28.37 -66.64 21.42
N VAL A 3 -27.74 -65.80 22.21
CA VAL A 3 -27.99 -64.32 22.24
C VAL A 3 -27.04 -63.64 21.27
N ARG A 4 -27.57 -63.11 20.18
CA ARG A 4 -26.82 -62.25 19.21
C ARG A 4 -26.88 -60.78 19.66
N LEU A 5 -25.72 -60.21 20.01
CA LEU A 5 -25.59 -58.72 20.20
C LEU A 5 -25.54 -58.05 18.86
N PRO A 6 -26.24 -56.92 18.67
CA PRO A 6 -26.11 -56.12 17.48
C PRO A 6 -24.92 -55.16 17.57
N LEU A 7 -24.06 -55.16 16.55
CA LEU A 7 -22.98 -54.22 16.35
C LEU A 7 -23.55 -52.80 16.11
N ARG A 8 -23.43 -51.91 17.08
CA ARG A 8 -23.71 -50.47 16.92
C ARG A 8 -22.59 -49.86 16.09
N ARG A 9 -22.93 -49.41 14.89
CA ARG A 9 -22.07 -48.59 14.04
C ARG A 9 -21.95 -47.23 14.68
N LEU A 10 -20.76 -46.90 15.23
CA LEU A 10 -20.38 -45.58 15.68
C LEU A 10 -20.08 -44.74 14.43
N ALA A 11 -21.01 -43.90 14.02
CA ALA A 11 -20.79 -42.89 12.99
C ALA A 11 -19.95 -41.77 13.58
N MET A 12 -18.69 -41.69 13.18
CA MET A 12 -17.75 -40.63 13.56
C MET A 12 -18.08 -39.39 12.71
N LEU A 13 -18.83 -38.46 13.29
CA LEU A 13 -19.02 -37.10 12.69
C LEU A 13 -17.69 -36.36 12.77
N LEU A 14 -17.01 -36.25 11.64
CA LEU A 14 -15.91 -35.32 11.44
C LEU A 14 -16.50 -33.90 11.43
N LEU A 15 -16.42 -33.19 12.55
CA LEU A 15 -16.63 -31.74 12.61
C LEU A 15 -15.45 -31.05 11.89
N ALA A 16 -15.68 -30.63 10.66
CA ALA A 16 -14.80 -29.69 9.96
C ALA A 16 -14.90 -28.33 10.67
N ALA A 17 -13.93 -28.00 11.51
CA ALA A 17 -13.80 -26.68 12.09
C ALA A 17 -13.54 -25.68 10.96
N PRO A 18 -14.30 -24.56 10.85
CA PRO A 18 -13.96 -23.50 9.93
C PRO A 18 -12.60 -22.93 10.35
N ALA A 19 -11.62 -22.95 9.46
CA ALA A 19 -10.37 -22.24 9.63
C ALA A 19 -10.71 -20.73 9.74
N LEU A 20 -10.63 -20.20 10.95
CA LEU A 20 -10.68 -18.76 11.20
C LEU A 20 -9.53 -18.17 10.40
N GLY A 21 -9.86 -17.50 9.29
CA GLY A 21 -8.90 -16.81 8.45
C GLY A 21 -8.18 -15.73 9.28
N SER A 22 -6.96 -16.03 9.70
CA SER A 22 -6.11 -15.03 10.34
C SER A 22 -5.93 -13.87 9.38
N ALA A 23 -6.18 -12.65 9.84
CA ALA A 23 -5.86 -11.43 9.10
C ALA A 23 -4.42 -11.53 8.59
N ALA A 24 -4.22 -11.44 7.28
CA ALA A 24 -2.90 -11.62 6.70
C ALA A 24 -2.04 -10.40 7.07
N SER A 25 -1.10 -10.58 7.97
CA SER A 25 -0.04 -9.62 8.24
C SER A 25 1.07 -9.77 7.20
N PHE A 26 1.67 -8.65 6.79
CA PHE A 26 2.81 -8.68 5.90
C PHE A 26 4.02 -9.34 6.59
N ASN A 27 4.70 -10.26 5.88
CA ASN A 27 5.80 -11.05 6.44
C ASN A 27 7.13 -10.27 6.46
N VAL A 28 7.13 -9.11 7.10
CA VAL A 28 8.33 -8.30 7.37
C VAL A 28 8.50 -8.10 8.87
N ARG A 29 9.73 -7.89 9.32
CA ARG A 29 10.03 -7.66 10.73
C ARG A 29 9.62 -6.25 11.15
N PRO A 30 8.95 -6.06 12.30
CA PRO A 30 8.81 -4.75 12.90
C PRO A 30 10.17 -4.23 13.37
N GLY A 31 10.32 -2.90 13.43
CA GLY A 31 11.55 -2.25 13.86
C GLY A 31 11.97 -1.10 12.95
N ALA A 32 13.24 -0.75 13.01
CA ALA A 32 13.84 0.30 12.20
C ALA A 32 14.04 -0.16 10.75
N TRP A 33 13.63 0.66 9.82
CA TRP A 33 13.74 0.44 8.39
C TRP A 33 14.36 1.64 7.70
N GLU A 34 15.11 1.39 6.64
CA GLU A 34 15.52 2.40 5.68
C GLU A 34 14.77 2.14 4.38
N SER A 35 14.03 3.14 3.94
CA SER A 35 13.25 3.09 2.69
C SER A 35 13.79 4.09 1.70
N THR A 36 14.01 3.65 0.47
CA THR A 36 14.37 4.51 -0.65
C THR A 36 13.20 4.53 -1.63
N THR A 37 12.65 5.72 -1.86
CA THR A 37 11.60 5.96 -2.83
C THR A 37 12.17 6.71 -4.02
N SER A 38 11.98 6.17 -5.21
CA SER A 38 12.23 6.85 -6.48
C SER A 38 10.89 7.24 -7.08
N SER A 39 10.70 8.52 -7.40
CA SER A 39 9.46 9.03 -7.98
C SER A 39 9.71 9.68 -9.34
N VAL A 40 8.84 9.37 -10.29
CA VAL A 40 8.78 10.03 -11.61
C VAL A 40 7.39 10.61 -11.77
N VAL A 41 7.34 11.89 -12.14
CA VAL A 41 6.08 12.61 -12.36
C VAL A 41 6.05 13.10 -13.79
N SER A 42 4.92 12.92 -14.48
CA SER A 42 4.75 13.29 -15.89
C SER A 42 3.31 13.70 -16.20
N GLY A 43 3.10 14.33 -17.36
CA GLY A 43 1.79 14.78 -17.79
C GLY A 43 1.33 16.06 -17.08
N GLU A 44 0.04 16.33 -17.15
CA GLU A 44 -0.60 17.52 -16.59
C GLU A 44 -0.88 17.32 -15.09
N LEU A 45 -0.20 18.07 -14.23
CA LEU A 45 -0.27 17.91 -12.77
C LEU A 45 -1.26 18.90 -12.13
N LEU A 46 -1.62 19.95 -12.85
CA LEU A 46 -2.55 20.98 -12.37
C LEU A 46 -3.74 21.10 -13.31
N PRO A 47 -4.96 21.18 -12.73
CA PRO A 47 -6.14 21.45 -13.52
C PRO A 47 -6.02 22.75 -14.32
N ALA A 48 -6.44 22.76 -15.58
CA ALA A 48 -6.47 23.96 -16.41
C ALA A 48 -7.23 25.10 -15.73
N ALA A 49 -8.30 24.79 -14.98
CA ALA A 49 -9.06 25.75 -14.19
C ALA A 49 -8.24 26.40 -13.05
N ALA A 50 -7.27 25.69 -12.48
CA ALA A 50 -6.36 26.24 -11.47
C ALA A 50 -5.33 27.16 -12.14
N LEU A 51 -4.78 26.74 -13.29
CA LEU A 51 -3.84 27.57 -14.07
C LEU A 51 -4.50 28.86 -14.57
N ALA A 52 -5.77 28.81 -14.95
CA ALA A 52 -6.54 29.96 -15.41
C ALA A 52 -6.74 31.08 -14.34
N LYS A 53 -6.69 30.66 -13.05
CA LYS A 53 -6.82 31.62 -11.91
C LYS A 53 -5.49 32.25 -11.49
N MET A 54 -4.37 31.81 -12.04
CA MET A 54 -3.03 32.33 -11.72
C MET A 54 -2.70 33.53 -12.58
N THR A 55 -1.92 34.45 -12.01
CA THR A 55 -1.30 35.52 -12.83
C THR A 55 -0.27 34.90 -13.79
N PRO A 56 0.10 35.59 -14.88
CA PRO A 56 1.13 35.11 -15.81
C PRO A 56 2.44 34.75 -15.09
N GLU A 57 2.86 35.59 -14.11
CA GLU A 57 4.09 35.38 -13.35
C GLU A 57 3.99 34.16 -12.42
N GLN A 58 2.83 33.97 -11.78
CA GLN A 58 2.60 32.78 -10.93
C GLN A 58 2.63 31.52 -11.78
N ARG A 59 1.96 31.56 -12.95
CA ARG A 59 1.95 30.44 -13.89
C ARG A 59 3.36 30.09 -14.35
N ALA A 60 4.14 31.08 -14.81
CA ALA A 60 5.50 30.84 -15.26
C ALA A 60 6.39 30.21 -14.17
N ARG A 61 6.25 30.65 -12.90
CA ARG A 61 6.99 30.05 -11.78
C ARG A 61 6.60 28.58 -11.52
N VAL A 62 5.31 28.29 -11.56
CA VAL A 62 4.79 26.92 -11.35
C VAL A 62 5.22 26.02 -12.50
N GLU A 63 5.11 26.45 -13.75
CA GLU A 63 5.54 25.72 -14.94
C GLU A 63 7.06 25.47 -14.91
N ALA A 64 7.87 26.44 -14.52
CA ALA A 64 9.31 26.27 -14.37
C ALA A 64 9.66 25.24 -13.26
N MET A 65 8.96 25.30 -12.12
CA MET A 65 9.17 24.36 -11.02
C MET A 65 8.74 22.93 -11.41
N LEU A 66 7.58 22.78 -12.05
CA LEU A 66 7.11 21.47 -12.52
C LEU A 66 7.98 20.95 -13.66
N GLY A 67 8.36 21.78 -14.60
CA GLY A 67 9.21 21.41 -15.73
C GLY A 67 10.60 20.96 -15.31
N ALA A 68 11.18 21.60 -14.29
CA ALA A 68 12.46 21.17 -13.72
C ALA A 68 12.42 19.76 -13.09
N HIS A 69 11.24 19.27 -12.74
CA HIS A 69 11.04 17.96 -12.11
C HIS A 69 10.32 16.96 -13.01
N ALA A 70 9.74 17.39 -14.12
CA ALA A 70 8.99 16.54 -15.02
C ALA A 70 9.92 15.52 -15.70
N GLY A 71 9.56 14.23 -15.57
CA GLY A 71 10.31 13.13 -16.19
C GLY A 71 11.64 12.76 -15.54
N ALA A 72 12.18 13.60 -14.63
CA ALA A 72 13.41 13.29 -13.91
C ALA A 72 13.10 12.47 -12.64
N PRO A 73 13.76 11.34 -12.39
CA PRO A 73 13.56 10.58 -11.17
C PRO A 73 14.09 11.35 -9.95
N ARG A 74 13.21 11.54 -8.97
CA ARG A 74 13.59 12.09 -7.65
C ARG A 74 13.72 10.94 -6.66
N ARG A 75 14.85 10.83 -5.99
CA ARG A 75 15.11 9.81 -5.00
C ARG A 75 15.18 10.42 -3.60
N ILE A 76 14.45 9.79 -2.68
CA ILE A 76 14.45 10.15 -1.25
C ILE A 76 14.75 8.87 -0.47
N THR A 77 15.65 8.97 0.50
CA THR A 77 15.93 7.89 1.45
C THR A 77 15.63 8.39 2.85
N GLU A 78 14.83 7.64 3.58
CA GLU A 78 14.42 7.96 4.94
C GLU A 78 14.49 6.74 5.85
N LYS A 79 14.58 6.99 7.16
CA LYS A 79 14.54 5.96 8.17
C LYS A 79 13.28 6.14 9.00
N THR A 80 12.51 5.07 9.11
CA THR A 80 11.23 5.05 9.82
C THR A 80 11.14 3.84 10.75
N CYS A 81 10.22 3.91 11.70
CA CYS A 81 9.86 2.76 12.53
C CYS A 81 8.61 2.11 11.96
N ILE A 82 8.70 0.86 11.52
CA ILE A 82 7.54 0.05 11.13
C ILE A 82 7.11 -0.78 12.33
N THR A 83 5.91 -0.56 12.81
CA THR A 83 5.31 -1.28 13.93
C THR A 83 4.52 -2.50 13.43
N ARG A 84 4.09 -3.37 14.34
CA ARG A 84 3.18 -4.47 13.99
C ARG A 84 1.84 -3.97 13.47
N ALA A 85 1.37 -2.82 13.97
CA ALA A 85 0.12 -2.23 13.53
C ALA A 85 0.21 -1.69 12.09
N ASP A 86 1.40 -1.25 11.65
CA ASP A 86 1.62 -0.79 10.28
C ASP A 86 1.67 -1.96 9.27
N LEU A 87 1.93 -3.18 9.76
CA LEU A 87 1.93 -4.40 8.96
C LEU A 87 0.54 -5.05 8.87
N ASP A 88 -0.45 -4.54 9.58
CA ASP A 88 -1.83 -4.98 9.49
C ASP A 88 -2.46 -4.47 8.20
N GLN A 89 -2.63 -5.39 7.25
CA GLN A 89 -3.20 -5.08 5.94
C GLN A 89 -4.65 -4.61 6.01
N ASP A 90 -5.42 -5.02 7.02
CA ASP A 90 -6.80 -4.55 7.21
C ASP A 90 -6.83 -3.09 7.66
N ARG A 91 -5.83 -2.66 8.43
CA ARG A 91 -5.68 -1.26 8.83
C ARG A 91 -5.32 -0.37 7.62
N LEU A 92 -4.43 -0.81 6.75
CA LEU A 92 -4.09 -0.10 5.51
C LEU A 92 -5.31 0.11 4.62
N LEU A 93 -6.19 -0.90 4.52
CA LEU A 93 -7.42 -0.80 3.73
C LEU A 93 -8.47 0.11 4.35
N LYS A 94 -8.54 0.22 5.69
CA LYS A 94 -9.50 1.07 6.39
C LYS A 94 -9.18 2.56 6.27
N SER A 95 -7.91 2.95 6.24
CA SER A 95 -7.51 4.35 6.11
C SER A 95 -8.00 5.01 4.82
N ASP A 96 -8.26 4.23 3.78
CA ASP A 96 -8.79 4.71 2.51
C ASP A 96 -10.27 5.11 2.57
N ALA A 97 -11.04 4.52 3.47
CA ALA A 97 -12.48 4.82 3.60
C ALA A 97 -12.73 6.26 4.08
N GLU A 98 -11.83 6.83 4.88
CA GLU A 98 -11.93 8.22 5.35
C GLU A 98 -11.76 9.25 4.22
N GLN A 99 -11.09 8.86 3.14
CA GLN A 99 -10.90 9.70 1.95
C GLN A 99 -11.96 9.48 0.87
N HIS A 100 -13.02 8.71 1.16
CA HIS A 100 -14.06 8.31 0.21
C HIS A 100 -13.53 7.57 -1.02
N CYS A 101 -12.33 7.00 -0.95
CA CYS A 101 -11.75 6.20 -2.02
C CYS A 101 -12.28 4.76 -1.98
N THR A 102 -12.38 4.14 -3.13
CA THR A 102 -12.69 2.71 -3.25
C THR A 102 -11.40 1.95 -3.51
N THR A 103 -11.10 0.99 -2.65
CA THR A 103 -9.93 0.10 -2.79
C THR A 103 -10.39 -1.32 -3.06
N THR A 104 -9.89 -1.89 -4.15
CA THR A 104 -10.11 -3.28 -4.55
C THR A 104 -8.84 -4.08 -4.31
N VAL A 105 -8.92 -5.14 -3.54
CA VAL A 105 -7.80 -6.06 -3.32
C VAL A 105 -7.71 -7.01 -4.51
N VAL A 106 -6.64 -6.91 -5.30
CA VAL A 106 -6.36 -7.78 -6.45
C VAL A 106 -5.66 -9.07 -5.99
N SER A 107 -4.70 -8.93 -5.08
CA SER A 107 -3.98 -10.07 -4.50
C SER A 107 -3.57 -9.76 -3.07
N ARG A 108 -3.71 -10.76 -2.18
CA ARG A 108 -3.36 -10.63 -0.77
C ARG A 108 -2.76 -11.92 -0.24
N THR A 109 -1.48 -11.87 0.09
CA THR A 109 -0.75 -12.95 0.75
C THR A 109 0.17 -12.37 1.82
N PRO A 110 0.81 -13.17 2.68
CA PRO A 110 1.80 -12.65 3.63
C PRO A 110 3.01 -11.97 2.97
N THR A 111 3.30 -12.28 1.72
CA THR A 111 4.47 -11.75 1.00
C THR A 111 4.13 -10.82 -0.16
N ARG A 112 2.84 -10.67 -0.47
CA ARG A 112 2.39 -9.83 -1.60
C ARG A 112 1.05 -9.17 -1.29
N LEU A 113 0.96 -7.87 -1.59
CA LEU A 113 -0.29 -7.11 -1.55
C LEU A 113 -0.39 -6.29 -2.85
N VAL A 114 -1.47 -6.49 -3.59
CA VAL A 114 -1.78 -5.73 -4.80
C VAL A 114 -3.17 -5.13 -4.68
N LEU A 115 -3.27 -3.83 -4.90
CA LEU A 115 -4.49 -3.05 -4.75
C LEU A 115 -4.72 -2.18 -5.97
N ASP A 116 -5.99 -2.03 -6.35
CA ASP A 116 -6.47 -0.96 -7.22
C ASP A 116 -7.27 0.04 -6.37
N ARG A 117 -6.92 1.31 -6.44
CA ARG A 117 -7.57 2.39 -5.70
C ARG A 117 -8.16 3.40 -6.65
N ARG A 118 -9.36 3.89 -6.35
CA ARG A 118 -10.03 4.96 -7.06
C ARG A 118 -10.61 5.96 -6.08
N CYS A 119 -10.25 7.21 -6.25
CA CYS A 119 -10.77 8.33 -5.47
C CYS A 119 -11.68 9.20 -6.34
N PRO A 120 -12.81 9.70 -5.78
CA PRO A 120 -13.73 10.57 -6.50
C PRO A 120 -13.25 12.03 -6.51
N GLN A 121 -13.99 12.89 -7.20
CA GLN A 121 -13.83 14.35 -7.11
C GLN A 121 -13.93 14.83 -5.64
N PRO A 122 -13.25 15.93 -5.25
CA PRO A 122 -12.50 16.87 -6.10
C PRO A 122 -11.08 16.44 -6.47
N HIS A 123 -10.54 15.37 -5.84
CA HIS A 123 -9.18 14.87 -6.05
C HIS A 123 -9.20 13.52 -6.78
N ALA A 124 -9.96 13.46 -7.88
CA ALA A 124 -10.12 12.22 -8.61
C ALA A 124 -8.78 11.65 -9.06
N SER A 125 -8.57 10.39 -8.74
CA SER A 125 -7.37 9.67 -9.11
C SER A 125 -7.62 8.16 -9.16
N SER A 126 -6.78 7.46 -9.90
CA SER A 126 -6.69 6.00 -9.84
C SER A 126 -5.25 5.60 -9.59
N ALA A 127 -5.05 4.56 -8.78
CA ALA A 127 -3.74 4.04 -8.50
C ALA A 127 -3.74 2.51 -8.52
N HIS A 128 -2.68 1.94 -9.10
CA HIS A 128 -2.31 0.54 -8.94
C HIS A 128 -1.13 0.48 -7.97
N VAL A 129 -1.27 -0.29 -6.91
CA VAL A 129 -0.29 -0.40 -5.84
C VAL A 129 0.12 -1.85 -5.70
N ALA A 130 1.41 -2.14 -5.73
CA ALA A 130 1.93 -3.46 -5.49
C ALA A 130 3.06 -3.41 -4.45
N PHE A 131 2.98 -4.29 -3.44
CA PHE A 131 4.04 -4.51 -2.47
C PHE A 131 4.43 -5.98 -2.44
N GLU A 132 5.71 -6.26 -2.34
CA GLU A 132 6.28 -7.59 -2.20
C GLU A 132 7.32 -7.62 -1.09
N ALA A 133 7.30 -8.69 -0.28
CA ALA A 133 8.26 -8.95 0.78
C ALA A 133 9.03 -10.24 0.44
N PRO A 134 10.10 -10.16 -0.36
CA PRO A 134 10.90 -11.33 -0.74
C PRO A 134 11.61 -11.96 0.46
N SER A 135 11.75 -11.23 1.55
CA SER A 135 12.22 -11.74 2.83
C SER A 135 11.68 -10.89 3.99
N PRO A 136 11.77 -11.38 5.25
CA PRO A 136 11.36 -10.59 6.41
C PRO A 136 12.16 -9.30 6.63
N GLU A 137 13.28 -9.12 5.95
CA GLU A 137 14.19 -7.98 6.09
C GLU A 137 14.24 -7.08 4.84
N ARG A 138 13.42 -7.38 3.82
CA ARG A 138 13.36 -6.61 2.58
C ARG A 138 11.95 -6.54 2.05
N PHE A 139 11.57 -5.38 1.55
CA PHE A 139 10.37 -5.23 0.74
C PHE A 139 10.63 -4.34 -0.47
N THR A 140 9.82 -4.51 -1.47
CA THR A 140 9.72 -3.64 -2.64
C THR A 140 8.28 -3.19 -2.80
N GLY A 141 8.07 -2.02 -3.40
CA GLY A 141 6.75 -1.53 -3.73
C GLY A 141 6.78 -0.73 -5.02
N SER A 142 5.66 -0.70 -5.71
CA SER A 142 5.43 0.19 -6.84
C SER A 142 4.05 0.82 -6.73
N VAL A 143 3.93 2.07 -7.15
CA VAL A 143 2.66 2.79 -7.25
C VAL A 143 2.60 3.46 -8.61
N ASP A 144 1.61 3.10 -9.40
CA ASP A 144 1.27 3.76 -10.65
C ASP A 144 -0.04 4.54 -10.45
N MET A 145 0.05 5.88 -10.42
CA MET A 145 -1.10 6.75 -10.18
C MET A 145 -1.39 7.62 -11.40
N THR A 146 -2.67 7.74 -11.73
CA THR A 146 -3.18 8.67 -12.73
C THR A 146 -4.13 9.65 -12.06
N LEU A 147 -3.89 10.95 -12.28
CA LEU A 147 -4.72 12.06 -11.80
C LEU A 147 -5.82 12.39 -12.82
N ALA A 148 -6.86 13.10 -12.39
CA ALA A 148 -8.02 13.43 -13.24
C ALA A 148 -7.62 14.17 -14.52
N GLU A 149 -6.63 15.04 -14.42
CA GLU A 149 -6.16 15.90 -15.53
C GLU A 149 -5.14 15.20 -16.45
N GLY A 150 -4.88 13.89 -16.23
CA GLY A 150 -3.95 13.10 -17.05
C GLY A 150 -2.51 13.12 -16.55
N GLY A 151 -2.23 13.75 -15.41
CA GLY A 151 -0.94 13.65 -14.73
C GLY A 151 -0.70 12.22 -14.27
N LYS A 152 0.54 11.76 -14.32
CA LYS A 152 0.97 10.43 -13.89
C LYS A 152 2.08 10.52 -12.87
N VAL A 153 1.99 9.69 -11.86
CA VAL A 153 3.02 9.52 -10.82
C VAL A 153 3.39 8.06 -10.77
N HIS A 154 4.66 7.76 -10.94
CA HIS A 154 5.22 6.43 -10.73
C HIS A 154 6.17 6.47 -9.53
N LEU A 155 5.99 5.55 -8.59
CA LEU A 155 6.86 5.39 -7.42
C LEU A 155 7.43 3.97 -7.43
N ASP A 156 8.75 3.88 -7.24
CA ASP A 156 9.43 2.65 -6.85
C ASP A 156 9.94 2.79 -5.42
N ILE A 157 9.64 1.81 -4.58
CA ILE A 157 9.98 1.81 -3.17
C ILE A 157 10.82 0.57 -2.88
N GLN A 158 11.92 0.74 -2.17
CA GLN A 158 12.75 -0.35 -1.67
C GLN A 158 13.02 -0.14 -0.20
N GLY A 159 12.76 -1.18 0.61
CA GLY A 159 12.98 -1.14 2.04
C GLY A 159 13.97 -2.22 2.49
N ARG A 160 14.84 -1.85 3.43
CA ARG A 160 15.71 -2.78 4.15
C ARG A 160 15.60 -2.59 5.65
N TRP A 161 15.52 -3.67 6.37
CA TRP A 161 15.49 -3.67 7.83
C TRP A 161 16.87 -3.31 8.41
N LEU A 162 16.88 -2.47 9.44
CA LEU A 162 18.08 -2.01 10.10
C LEU A 162 18.27 -2.65 11.48
N GLY A 163 17.17 -3.02 12.15
CA GLY A 163 17.21 -3.59 13.50
C GLY A 163 15.87 -3.51 14.22
N ALA A 164 15.78 -4.15 15.37
CA ALA A 164 14.53 -4.19 16.15
C ALA A 164 14.24 -2.88 16.91
N SER A 165 15.26 -2.04 17.15
CA SER A 165 15.11 -0.80 17.92
C SER A 165 14.65 0.34 17.02
N CYS A 166 13.59 1.01 17.45
CA CYS A 166 13.06 2.23 16.82
C CYS A 166 13.51 3.52 17.54
N ALA A 167 14.52 3.46 18.41
CA ALA A 167 14.95 4.61 19.18
C ALA A 167 15.33 5.79 18.26
N GLY A 168 14.70 6.95 18.46
CA GLY A 168 14.93 8.17 17.69
C GLY A 168 14.33 8.20 16.29
N LEU A 169 13.46 7.23 15.95
CA LEU A 169 12.78 7.20 14.67
C LEU A 169 11.29 7.56 14.81
N GLU A 170 10.78 8.28 13.83
CA GLU A 170 9.34 8.54 13.70
C GLU A 170 8.61 7.27 13.21
N PRO A 171 7.33 7.07 13.62
CA PRO A 171 6.49 6.01 13.06
C PRO A 171 6.30 6.19 11.55
N ALA A 172 6.15 5.09 10.82
CA ALA A 172 5.92 5.11 9.38
C ALA A 172 4.56 5.73 8.99
N THR A 173 3.58 5.64 9.89
CA THR A 173 2.23 6.23 9.73
C THR A 173 1.94 7.22 10.85
N LYS A 174 1.58 8.44 10.48
CA LYS A 174 0.95 9.44 11.38
C LYS A 174 -0.54 9.47 11.16
#